data_5ee8fe9ab069ef04c6e16c9165381e8a
#
_entry.id   5ee8fe9ab069ef04c6e16c9165381e8a
#
_cell.length_a   1.000
_cell.length_b   1.000
_cell.length_c   1.000
_cell.angle_alpha   90.00
_cell.angle_beta   90.00
_cell.angle_gamma   90.00
#
_symmetry.space_group_name_H-M   'P 1'
#
loop_
_entity.id
_entity.type
_entity.pdbx_description
1 polymer ?
#
loop_
_entity_poly.entity_id
_entity_poly.type
_entity_poly.pdbx_seq_one_letter_code
_entity_poly.pdbx_strand_id
1 'polypeptide(L)'
;MSAVAPPPFPIPHSPLPAFQWLHPQRAEALLQALSQRILIIDGAMGTMIQRHGLQEADYRGERFAEGYDAQAGHVHGPGCDHAPQGHDLKGNNDLLLLTRPEVIAEIHRAYLDAGADLLETNTFNATSISQADYHLEHLVYELNKAGAQVARACCDAVEALTPDKPRFVIGVLGPTSRTASISPDVNDPGFRNTSFDELRATYREAIDGLIDGGADTLMVETIFDTLNAKAALYAIEEVFDARGGRLPVMISGTITDASGRTLSGQTAEAFYASVAHGRPLSVGLNCALGAKDLRPHVETLARIADGYVSAHPNAGLPNAFGEYDETPEEMAATLREFAES
;
A
#
# COMPACT_ATOMS: atom_id res chain seq x y z
N MET A 1 13.27 -35.98 -26.18
CA MET A 1 12.69 -35.42 -24.94
C MET A 1 13.60 -34.30 -24.51
N SER A 2 13.20 -33.05 -24.79
CA SER A 2 13.99 -31.88 -24.42
C SER A 2 13.71 -31.64 -22.92
N ALA A 3 14.74 -31.73 -22.10
CA ALA A 3 14.64 -31.41 -20.68
C ALA A 3 14.30 -29.91 -20.57
N VAL A 4 13.13 -29.60 -20.05
CA VAL A 4 12.78 -28.23 -19.67
C VAL A 4 13.73 -27.83 -18.55
N ALA A 5 14.50 -26.74 -18.76
CA ALA A 5 15.36 -26.21 -17.71
C ALA A 5 14.51 -25.90 -16.48
N PRO A 6 14.98 -26.18 -15.25
CA PRO A 6 14.25 -25.80 -14.06
C PRO A 6 14.03 -24.27 -14.05
N PRO A 7 12.92 -23.77 -13.48
CA PRO A 7 12.67 -22.36 -13.40
C PRO A 7 13.83 -21.68 -12.66
N PRO A 8 14.23 -20.47 -13.06
CA PRO A 8 15.40 -19.78 -12.50
C PRO A 8 15.23 -19.36 -11.03
N PHE A 9 14.03 -19.44 -10.50
CA PHE A 9 13.72 -19.06 -9.10
C PHE A 9 13.00 -20.21 -8.40
N PRO A 10 13.29 -20.48 -7.13
CA PRO A 10 12.55 -21.47 -6.36
C PRO A 10 11.06 -21.07 -6.32
N ILE A 11 10.22 -21.96 -6.82
CA ILE A 11 8.77 -21.86 -6.60
C ILE A 11 8.55 -21.99 -5.09
N PRO A 12 7.67 -21.16 -4.47
CA PRO A 12 7.33 -21.31 -3.06
C PRO A 12 7.08 -22.77 -2.69
N HIS A 13 7.57 -23.18 -1.53
CA HIS A 13 7.57 -24.59 -1.09
C HIS A 13 6.16 -25.20 -0.95
N SER A 14 5.12 -24.37 -1.00
CA SER A 14 3.72 -24.82 -1.05
C SER A 14 3.01 -24.16 -2.22
N PRO A 15 2.40 -24.92 -3.14
CA PRO A 15 1.55 -24.31 -4.16
C PRO A 15 0.43 -23.56 -3.44
N LEU A 16 0.19 -22.30 -3.84
CA LEU A 16 -0.99 -21.58 -3.37
C LEU A 16 -2.20 -22.50 -3.61
N PRO A 17 -3.11 -22.63 -2.63
CA PRO A 17 -4.32 -23.42 -2.84
C PRO A 17 -5.04 -22.90 -4.09
N ALA A 18 -5.71 -23.81 -4.80
CA ALA A 18 -6.51 -23.43 -5.96
C ALA A 18 -7.62 -22.46 -5.51
N PHE A 19 -7.36 -21.18 -5.66
CA PHE A 19 -8.34 -20.13 -5.36
C PHE A 19 -9.24 -19.88 -6.57
N GLN A 20 -10.49 -19.53 -6.32
CA GLN A 20 -11.32 -18.89 -7.32
C GLN A 20 -10.92 -17.41 -7.38
N TRP A 21 -10.20 -17.03 -8.44
CA TRP A 21 -9.79 -15.65 -8.64
C TRP A 21 -10.94 -14.78 -9.14
N LEU A 22 -11.05 -13.56 -8.64
CA LEU A 22 -11.99 -12.54 -9.17
C LEU A 22 -11.62 -12.15 -10.60
N HIS A 23 -10.32 -12.06 -10.87
CA HIS A 23 -9.75 -11.73 -12.17
C HIS A 23 -8.78 -12.83 -12.63
N PRO A 24 -9.28 -14.01 -13.10
CA PRO A 24 -8.43 -15.17 -13.36
C PRO A 24 -7.25 -14.88 -14.30
N GLN A 25 -7.48 -14.19 -15.40
CA GLN A 25 -6.45 -13.88 -16.39
C GLN A 25 -5.35 -12.98 -15.81
N ARG A 26 -5.70 -12.01 -14.98
CA ARG A 26 -4.74 -11.09 -14.33
C ARG A 26 -3.93 -11.83 -13.26
N ALA A 27 -4.59 -12.63 -12.43
CA ALA A 27 -3.92 -13.42 -11.40
C ALA A 27 -2.94 -14.45 -12.02
N GLU A 28 -3.36 -15.14 -13.08
CA GLU A 28 -2.51 -16.09 -13.81
C GLU A 28 -1.31 -15.39 -14.44
N ALA A 29 -1.51 -14.22 -15.08
CA ALA A 29 -0.41 -13.44 -15.65
C ALA A 29 0.60 -12.98 -14.59
N LEU A 30 0.14 -12.55 -13.40
CA LEU A 30 0.99 -12.18 -12.28
C LEU A 30 1.81 -13.37 -11.79
N LEU A 31 1.16 -14.51 -11.55
CA LEU A 31 1.84 -15.74 -11.10
C LEU A 31 2.83 -16.26 -12.14
N GLN A 32 2.49 -16.20 -13.43
CA GLN A 32 3.38 -16.55 -14.51
C GLN A 32 4.62 -15.63 -14.55
N ALA A 33 4.43 -14.31 -14.44
CA ALA A 33 5.54 -13.37 -14.44
C ALA A 33 6.47 -13.60 -13.23
N LEU A 34 5.93 -13.82 -12.03
CA LEU A 34 6.68 -14.16 -10.81
C LEU A 34 7.46 -15.46 -10.93
N SER A 35 6.95 -16.44 -11.68
CA SER A 35 7.67 -17.71 -11.92
C SER A 35 8.87 -17.57 -12.85
N GLN A 36 8.97 -16.50 -13.61
CA GLN A 36 10.01 -16.28 -14.62
C GLN A 36 11.09 -15.28 -14.17
N ARG A 37 10.74 -14.33 -13.34
CA ARG A 37 11.64 -13.26 -12.91
C ARG A 37 11.16 -12.54 -11.64
N ILE A 38 12.05 -11.79 -11.04
CA ILE A 38 11.69 -10.82 -10.00
C ILE A 38 10.88 -9.69 -10.65
N LEU A 39 9.79 -9.29 -10.02
CA LEU A 39 8.99 -8.15 -10.43
C LEU A 39 9.39 -6.93 -9.61
N ILE A 40 9.39 -5.78 -10.27
CA ILE A 40 9.73 -4.50 -9.67
C ILE A 40 8.44 -3.77 -9.32
N ILE A 41 8.30 -3.41 -8.06
CA ILE A 41 7.24 -2.53 -7.57
C ILE A 41 7.73 -1.08 -7.73
N ASP A 42 6.81 -0.14 -7.90
CA ASP A 42 7.14 1.29 -7.89
C ASP A 42 7.67 1.73 -6.51
N GLY A 43 7.71 3.01 -6.24
CA GLY A 43 8.35 3.52 -5.02
C GLY A 43 7.66 4.77 -4.47
N ALA A 44 8.43 5.56 -3.75
CA ALA A 44 8.00 6.66 -2.89
C ALA A 44 7.05 7.67 -3.57
N MET A 45 5.75 7.48 -3.46
CA MET A 45 4.73 8.39 -3.98
C MET A 45 4.81 9.76 -3.27
N GLY A 46 4.86 9.79 -1.95
CA GLY A 46 4.89 11.03 -1.17
C GLY A 46 6.06 11.95 -1.52
N THR A 47 7.26 11.40 -1.68
CA THR A 47 8.46 12.15 -2.09
C THR A 47 8.31 12.74 -3.51
N MET A 48 7.68 12.01 -4.42
CA MET A 48 7.41 12.51 -5.77
C MET A 48 6.37 13.62 -5.75
N ILE A 49 5.30 13.50 -4.97
CA ILE A 49 4.29 14.56 -4.79
C ILE A 49 4.94 15.84 -4.26
N GLN A 50 5.84 15.76 -3.30
CA GLN A 50 6.54 16.93 -2.74
C GLN A 50 7.28 17.75 -3.80
N ARG A 51 7.82 17.13 -4.84
CA ARG A 51 8.52 17.80 -5.94
C ARG A 51 7.62 18.73 -6.75
N HIS A 52 6.30 18.51 -6.74
CA HIS A 52 5.33 19.38 -7.42
C HIS A 52 5.05 20.68 -6.64
N GLY A 53 5.47 20.79 -5.37
CA GLY A 53 5.32 22.01 -4.57
C GLY A 53 3.88 22.44 -4.35
N LEU A 54 2.93 21.49 -4.31
CA LEU A 54 1.49 21.73 -4.23
C LEU A 54 1.12 22.54 -2.98
N GLN A 55 0.14 23.42 -3.12
CA GLN A 55 -0.37 24.29 -2.06
C GLN A 55 -1.80 23.90 -1.69
N GLU A 56 -2.34 24.49 -0.62
CA GLU A 56 -3.69 24.23 -0.12
C GLU A 56 -4.76 24.26 -1.24
N ALA A 57 -4.68 25.23 -2.16
CA ALA A 57 -5.59 25.34 -3.29
C ALA A 57 -5.55 24.13 -4.23
N ASP A 58 -4.39 23.48 -4.40
CA ASP A 58 -4.25 22.28 -5.21
C ASP A 58 -4.92 21.07 -4.56
N TYR A 59 -4.77 20.93 -3.22
CA TYR A 59 -5.44 19.87 -2.47
C TYR A 59 -6.95 20.05 -2.43
N ARG A 60 -7.43 21.30 -2.41
CA ARG A 60 -8.88 21.60 -2.46
C ARG A 60 -9.47 21.38 -3.84
N GLY A 61 -8.77 21.78 -4.89
CA GLY A 61 -9.33 21.86 -6.23
C GLY A 61 -10.64 22.67 -6.26
N GLU A 62 -11.45 22.45 -7.29
CA GLU A 62 -12.77 23.11 -7.40
C GLU A 62 -13.80 22.50 -6.44
N ARG A 63 -13.69 21.19 -6.17
CA ARG A 63 -14.68 20.43 -5.39
C ARG A 63 -14.70 20.82 -3.92
N PHE A 64 -13.55 21.10 -3.34
CA PHE A 64 -13.38 21.42 -1.92
C PHE A 64 -12.93 22.87 -1.73
N ALA A 65 -13.39 23.77 -2.59
CA ALA A 65 -13.04 25.18 -2.59
C ALA A 65 -13.19 25.82 -1.20
N GLU A 66 -12.62 27.01 -1.02
CA GLU A 66 -12.73 27.76 0.22
C GLU A 66 -14.20 27.89 0.67
N GLY A 67 -14.48 27.58 1.94
CA GLY A 67 -15.84 27.51 2.47
C GLY A 67 -16.54 26.14 2.31
N TYR A 68 -15.88 25.13 1.76
CA TYR A 68 -16.40 23.77 1.80
C TYR A 68 -16.47 23.27 3.24
N ASP A 69 -17.63 22.82 3.66
CA ASP A 69 -17.87 22.19 4.95
C ASP A 69 -18.01 20.68 4.75
N ALA A 70 -17.00 19.95 5.18
CA ALA A 70 -16.95 18.50 5.03
C ALA A 70 -18.07 17.79 5.80
N GLN A 71 -18.49 18.33 6.95
CA GLN A 71 -19.57 17.74 7.75
C GLN A 71 -20.94 17.95 7.11
N ALA A 72 -21.14 19.11 6.48
CA ALA A 72 -22.39 19.44 5.77
C ALA A 72 -22.38 18.96 4.31
N GLY A 73 -21.22 18.59 3.75
CA GLY A 73 -21.06 18.11 2.39
C GLY A 73 -21.30 19.17 1.30
N HIS A 74 -21.19 20.46 1.64
CA HIS A 74 -21.40 21.56 0.68
C HIS A 74 -20.47 22.75 0.93
N VAL A 75 -20.36 23.66 -0.05
CA VAL A 75 -19.64 24.94 0.08
C VAL A 75 -20.53 25.97 0.76
N HIS A 76 -20.01 26.64 1.78
CA HIS A 76 -20.71 27.75 2.45
C HIS A 76 -20.91 28.94 1.50
N GLY A 77 -22.10 29.47 1.48
CA GLY A 77 -22.51 30.64 0.71
C GLY A 77 -23.53 31.53 1.46
N PRO A 78 -24.03 32.59 0.83
CA PRO A 78 -25.05 33.42 1.42
C PRO A 78 -26.29 32.60 1.80
N GLY A 79 -26.61 32.54 3.09
CA GLY A 79 -27.76 31.80 3.62
C GLY A 79 -27.41 30.53 4.40
N CYS A 80 -26.13 30.22 4.60
CA CYS A 80 -25.73 29.18 5.55
C CYS A 80 -25.82 29.70 6.99
N ASP A 81 -26.52 28.98 7.87
CA ASP A 81 -26.77 29.34 9.24
C ASP A 81 -25.63 29.04 10.23
N HIS A 82 -24.51 28.43 9.73
CA HIS A 82 -23.33 28.05 10.53
C HIS A 82 -22.05 28.54 9.85
N ALA A 83 -21.03 28.82 10.64
CA ALA A 83 -19.71 29.20 10.13
C ALA A 83 -18.99 27.98 9.50
N PRO A 84 -18.24 28.20 8.40
CA PRO A 84 -17.40 27.12 7.84
C PRO A 84 -16.36 26.66 8.87
N GLN A 85 -16.29 25.37 9.14
CA GLN A 85 -15.19 24.79 9.87
C GLN A 85 -14.11 24.41 8.85
N GLY A 86 -13.27 25.39 8.50
CA GLY A 86 -12.19 25.18 7.55
C GLY A 86 -11.06 24.40 8.19
N HIS A 87 -10.81 23.20 7.69
CA HIS A 87 -9.57 22.46 7.95
C HIS A 87 -8.67 22.59 6.73
N ASP A 88 -7.36 22.72 6.97
CA ASP A 88 -6.39 22.64 5.89
C ASP A 88 -6.39 21.21 5.33
N LEU A 89 -6.45 21.09 4.02
CA LEU A 89 -6.41 19.81 3.30
C LEU A 89 -5.00 19.48 2.78
N LYS A 90 -4.10 20.46 2.85
CA LYS A 90 -2.70 20.27 2.48
C LYS A 90 -2.05 19.18 3.32
N GLY A 91 -1.45 18.21 2.64
CA GLY A 91 -0.88 17.02 3.27
C GLY A 91 -1.74 15.76 3.12
N ASN A 92 -3.03 15.90 2.79
CA ASN A 92 -3.87 14.77 2.42
C ASN A 92 -3.56 14.33 0.97
N ASN A 93 -2.47 13.60 0.79
CA ASN A 93 -2.01 13.18 -0.53
C ASN A 93 -3.01 12.27 -1.25
N ASP A 94 -3.80 11.51 -0.53
CA ASP A 94 -4.83 10.63 -1.09
C ASP A 94 -5.93 11.45 -1.79
N LEU A 95 -6.22 12.65 -1.29
CA LEU A 95 -7.22 13.53 -1.87
C LEU A 95 -6.86 14.00 -3.29
N LEU A 96 -5.57 14.01 -3.63
CA LEU A 96 -5.10 14.37 -4.97
C LEU A 96 -5.64 13.43 -6.06
N LEU A 97 -6.09 12.24 -5.70
CA LEU A 97 -6.81 11.35 -6.63
C LEU A 97 -8.09 11.96 -7.18
N LEU A 98 -8.72 12.87 -6.43
CA LEU A 98 -9.96 13.56 -6.82
C LEU A 98 -9.73 15.00 -7.31
N THR A 99 -8.67 15.65 -6.85
CA THR A 99 -8.42 17.08 -7.13
C THR A 99 -7.32 17.32 -8.16
N ARG A 100 -6.29 16.47 -8.20
CA ARG A 100 -5.14 16.56 -9.11
C ARG A 100 -4.70 15.17 -9.60
N PRO A 101 -5.64 14.35 -10.16
CA PRO A 101 -5.32 12.98 -10.60
C PRO A 101 -4.21 12.94 -11.66
N GLU A 102 -4.02 14.03 -12.43
CA GLU A 102 -2.94 14.13 -13.41
C GLU A 102 -1.55 14.09 -12.78
N VAL A 103 -1.37 14.64 -11.57
CA VAL A 103 -0.10 14.57 -10.83
C VAL A 103 0.21 13.13 -10.43
N ILE A 104 -0.76 12.41 -9.92
CA ILE A 104 -0.59 11.00 -9.55
C ILE A 104 -0.32 10.14 -10.79
N ALA A 105 -1.05 10.38 -11.88
CA ALA A 105 -0.82 9.67 -13.14
C ALA A 105 0.58 9.94 -13.73
N GLU A 106 1.10 11.17 -13.64
CA GLU A 106 2.46 11.52 -14.06
C GLU A 106 3.51 10.73 -13.27
N ILE A 107 3.34 10.63 -11.94
CA ILE A 107 4.24 9.87 -11.06
C ILE A 107 4.19 8.38 -11.42
N HIS A 108 3.01 7.80 -11.57
CA HIS A 108 2.85 6.41 -12.00
C HIS A 108 3.52 6.15 -13.36
N ARG A 109 3.35 7.07 -14.30
CA ARG A 109 4.00 6.98 -15.62
C ARG A 109 5.51 6.97 -15.48
N ALA A 110 6.08 7.85 -14.67
CA ALA A 110 7.52 7.92 -14.45
C ALA A 110 8.09 6.60 -13.92
N TYR A 111 7.39 5.94 -12.99
CA TYR A 111 7.80 4.62 -12.49
C TYR A 111 7.66 3.51 -13.55
N LEU A 112 6.59 3.52 -14.34
CA LEU A 112 6.43 2.56 -15.43
C LEU A 112 7.51 2.74 -16.51
N ASP A 113 7.87 3.98 -16.85
CA ASP A 113 8.93 4.31 -17.79
C ASP A 113 10.32 3.89 -17.27
N ALA A 114 10.52 3.93 -15.94
CA ALA A 114 11.70 3.39 -15.26
C ALA A 114 11.71 1.85 -15.24
N GLY A 115 10.62 1.19 -15.57
CA GLY A 115 10.54 -0.26 -15.74
C GLY A 115 9.73 -1.00 -14.67
N ALA A 116 9.01 -0.31 -13.78
CA ALA A 116 8.14 -0.93 -12.78
C ALA A 116 7.12 -1.89 -13.44
N ASP A 117 6.85 -2.99 -12.76
CA ASP A 117 5.89 -4.03 -13.16
C ASP A 117 4.57 -3.90 -12.40
N LEU A 118 4.65 -3.41 -11.16
CA LEU A 118 3.51 -3.22 -10.27
C LEU A 118 3.48 -1.76 -9.82
N LEU A 119 2.29 -1.17 -9.80
CA LEU A 119 2.04 0.16 -9.25
C LEU A 119 1.21 0.06 -7.98
N GLU A 120 1.64 0.70 -6.93
CA GLU A 120 0.89 0.91 -5.70
C GLU A 120 -0.09 2.08 -5.88
N THR A 121 -1.35 1.89 -5.49
CA THR A 121 -2.32 2.99 -5.51
C THR A 121 -1.95 4.06 -4.48
N ASN A 122 -2.22 5.33 -4.79
CA ASN A 122 -2.02 6.44 -3.84
C ASN A 122 -3.14 6.48 -2.80
N THR A 123 -3.32 5.40 -2.03
CA THR A 123 -4.43 5.19 -1.09
C THR A 123 -3.95 4.82 0.33
N PHE A 124 -2.73 5.20 0.67
CA PHE A 124 -2.07 4.85 1.93
C PHE A 124 -2.88 5.24 3.18
N ASN A 125 -3.50 6.43 3.16
CA ASN A 125 -4.34 6.94 4.25
C ASN A 125 -5.83 6.98 3.87
N ALA A 126 -6.26 6.30 2.81
CA ALA A 126 -7.64 6.32 2.33
C ALA A 126 -8.56 5.39 3.16
N THR A 127 -8.56 5.54 4.48
CA THR A 127 -9.46 4.88 5.44
C THR A 127 -10.30 5.92 6.18
N SER A 128 -11.50 5.58 6.64
CA SER A 128 -12.35 6.52 7.37
C SER A 128 -11.71 7.02 8.66
N ILE A 129 -10.90 6.16 9.31
CA ILE A 129 -10.15 6.54 10.51
C ILE A 129 -9.10 7.61 10.20
N SER A 130 -8.33 7.45 9.12
CA SER A 130 -7.28 8.43 8.74
C SER A 130 -7.88 9.68 8.09
N GLN A 131 -8.94 9.55 7.28
CA GLN A 131 -9.63 10.68 6.65
C GLN A 131 -10.46 11.52 7.63
N ALA A 132 -10.73 10.98 8.84
CA ALA A 132 -11.37 11.75 9.92
C ALA A 132 -10.54 12.97 10.36
N ASP A 133 -9.22 12.94 10.20
CA ASP A 133 -8.36 14.09 10.50
C ASP A 133 -8.63 15.29 9.57
N TYR A 134 -9.29 15.04 8.44
CA TYR A 134 -9.69 16.05 7.44
C TYR A 134 -11.21 16.19 7.30
N HIS A 135 -12.01 15.48 8.10
CA HIS A 135 -13.48 15.38 7.99
C HIS A 135 -13.95 14.89 6.61
N LEU A 136 -13.20 13.98 6.00
CA LEU A 136 -13.44 13.41 4.67
C LEU A 136 -13.74 11.91 4.71
N GLU A 137 -14.21 11.38 5.84
CA GLU A 137 -14.49 9.95 6.05
C GLU A 137 -15.44 9.38 5.00
N HIS A 138 -16.38 10.21 4.53
CA HIS A 138 -17.38 9.83 3.54
C HIS A 138 -16.84 9.60 2.13
N LEU A 139 -15.56 9.96 1.88
CA LEU A 139 -14.92 9.80 0.57
C LEU A 139 -14.12 8.51 0.42
N VAL A 140 -14.04 7.68 1.44
CA VAL A 140 -13.14 6.50 1.48
C VAL A 140 -13.34 5.59 0.28
N TYR A 141 -14.55 5.18 -0.01
CA TYR A 141 -14.83 4.35 -1.17
C TYR A 141 -14.41 5.03 -2.48
N GLU A 142 -14.73 6.31 -2.65
CA GLU A 142 -14.42 7.09 -3.85
C GLU A 142 -12.91 7.25 -4.05
N LEU A 143 -12.16 7.57 -2.98
CA LEU A 143 -10.70 7.69 -2.99
C LEU A 143 -10.03 6.39 -3.43
N ASN A 144 -10.41 5.29 -2.82
CA ASN A 144 -9.83 3.99 -3.13
C ASN A 144 -10.15 3.56 -4.57
N LYS A 145 -11.37 3.77 -5.01
CA LYS A 145 -11.78 3.47 -6.40
C LYS A 145 -11.02 4.34 -7.39
N ALA A 146 -10.93 5.64 -7.15
CA ALA A 146 -10.18 6.56 -8.02
C ALA A 146 -8.69 6.19 -8.06
N GLY A 147 -8.09 5.84 -6.93
CA GLY A 147 -6.70 5.40 -6.84
C GLY A 147 -6.41 4.20 -7.74
N ALA A 148 -7.24 3.17 -7.64
CA ALA A 148 -7.10 1.99 -8.49
C ALA A 148 -7.35 2.31 -9.97
N GLN A 149 -8.33 3.16 -10.29
CA GLN A 149 -8.63 3.58 -11.67
C GLN A 149 -7.47 4.36 -12.32
N VAL A 150 -6.86 5.30 -11.58
CA VAL A 150 -5.71 6.08 -12.09
C VAL A 150 -4.52 5.15 -12.37
N ALA A 151 -4.18 4.28 -11.44
CA ALA A 151 -3.09 3.30 -11.63
C ALA A 151 -3.39 2.34 -12.78
N ARG A 152 -4.63 1.82 -12.89
CA ARG A 152 -5.04 0.92 -13.97
C ARG A 152 -4.93 1.58 -15.33
N ALA A 153 -5.40 2.82 -15.47
CA ALA A 153 -5.31 3.56 -16.73
C ALA A 153 -3.85 3.77 -17.17
N CYS A 154 -2.93 4.02 -16.23
CA CYS A 154 -1.51 4.13 -16.53
C CYS A 154 -0.92 2.79 -16.96
N CYS A 155 -1.24 1.70 -16.28
CA CYS A 155 -0.81 0.36 -16.64
C CYS A 155 -1.32 -0.04 -18.04
N ASP A 156 -2.60 0.14 -18.32
CA ASP A 156 -3.21 -0.21 -19.62
C ASP A 156 -2.58 0.55 -20.78
N ALA A 157 -2.27 1.84 -20.58
CA ALA A 157 -1.62 2.65 -21.58
C ALA A 157 -0.20 2.16 -21.92
N VAL A 158 0.55 1.66 -20.92
CA VAL A 158 1.90 1.10 -21.13
C VAL A 158 1.84 -0.32 -21.68
N GLU A 159 0.90 -1.15 -21.21
CA GLU A 159 0.67 -2.50 -21.73
C GLU A 159 0.31 -2.46 -23.23
N ALA A 160 -0.46 -1.46 -23.68
CA ALA A 160 -0.77 -1.29 -25.11
C ALA A 160 0.47 -1.08 -25.98
N LEU A 161 1.54 -0.51 -25.41
CA LEU A 161 2.83 -0.29 -26.09
C LEU A 161 3.79 -1.50 -25.95
N THR A 162 3.62 -2.27 -24.89
CA THR A 162 4.49 -3.42 -24.55
C THR A 162 3.65 -4.63 -24.14
N PRO A 163 2.87 -5.24 -25.04
CA PRO A 163 1.89 -6.27 -24.71
C PRO A 163 2.48 -7.56 -24.11
N ASP A 164 3.76 -7.81 -24.37
CA ASP A 164 4.49 -8.96 -23.81
C ASP A 164 4.95 -8.75 -22.36
N LYS A 165 4.78 -7.55 -21.81
CA LYS A 165 5.14 -7.21 -20.44
C LYS A 165 3.92 -6.67 -19.69
N PRO A 166 3.12 -7.51 -19.02
CA PRO A 166 1.96 -7.07 -18.25
C PRO A 166 2.38 -6.17 -17.07
N ARG A 167 1.51 -5.23 -16.70
CA ARG A 167 1.65 -4.34 -15.55
C ARG A 167 0.48 -4.57 -14.60
N PHE A 168 0.73 -4.50 -13.30
CA PHE A 168 -0.26 -4.85 -12.29
C PHE A 168 -0.52 -3.68 -11.35
N VAL A 169 -1.75 -3.60 -10.85
CA VAL A 169 -2.16 -2.59 -9.87
C VAL A 169 -2.27 -3.25 -8.50
N ILE A 170 -1.53 -2.72 -7.54
CA ILE A 170 -1.60 -3.09 -6.14
C ILE A 170 -2.55 -2.12 -5.45
N GLY A 171 -3.70 -2.60 -4.98
CA GLY A 171 -4.59 -1.84 -4.11
C GLY A 171 -4.02 -1.76 -2.70
N VAL A 172 -3.57 -0.58 -2.30
CA VAL A 172 -2.84 -0.34 -1.05
C VAL A 172 -3.80 -0.07 0.11
N LEU A 173 -3.59 -0.80 1.19
CA LEU A 173 -4.20 -0.64 2.51
C LEU A 173 -3.11 -0.31 3.52
N GLY A 174 -2.91 0.97 3.78
CA GLY A 174 -1.92 1.44 4.75
C GLY A 174 -2.39 1.28 6.20
N PRO A 175 -1.52 1.57 7.19
CA PRO A 175 -1.90 1.60 8.58
C PRO A 175 -2.85 2.78 8.87
N THR A 176 -3.64 2.66 9.92
CA THR A 176 -4.46 3.79 10.40
C THR A 176 -3.70 4.65 11.40
N SER A 177 -4.16 5.90 11.60
CA SER A 177 -3.65 6.79 12.65
C SER A 177 -3.94 6.28 14.08
N ARG A 178 -4.74 5.20 14.23
CA ARG A 178 -5.07 4.57 15.50
C ARG A 178 -4.58 3.13 15.53
N THR A 179 -4.19 2.66 16.73
CA THR A 179 -3.69 1.30 16.94
C THR A 179 -4.54 0.54 17.94
N ALA A 180 -4.76 -0.76 17.68
CA ALA A 180 -5.53 -1.62 18.56
C ALA A 180 -4.68 -2.28 19.65
N SER A 181 -3.35 -2.36 19.49
CA SER A 181 -2.45 -3.01 20.45
C SER A 181 -1.81 -2.05 21.43
N ILE A 182 -1.65 -0.77 21.09
CA ILE A 182 -0.88 0.20 21.86
C ILE A 182 -1.83 1.27 22.40
N SER A 183 -1.66 1.61 23.69
CA SER A 183 -2.37 2.73 24.29
C SER A 183 -1.76 4.05 23.81
N PRO A 184 -2.57 5.01 23.36
CA PRO A 184 -2.11 6.38 23.11
C PRO A 184 -1.96 7.19 24.42
N ASP A 185 -2.45 6.69 25.56
CA ASP A 185 -2.33 7.32 26.88
C ASP A 185 -1.32 6.55 27.73
N VAL A 186 -0.21 7.19 28.06
CA VAL A 186 0.84 6.59 28.90
C VAL A 186 0.39 6.35 30.33
N ASN A 187 -0.66 7.03 30.79
CA ASN A 187 -1.21 6.88 32.16
C ASN A 187 -2.32 5.82 32.23
N ASP A 188 -2.87 5.42 31.09
CA ASP A 188 -3.84 4.33 31.00
C ASP A 188 -3.40 3.29 29.95
N PRO A 189 -2.57 2.33 30.34
CA PRO A 189 -2.08 1.30 29.41
C PRO A 189 -3.18 0.39 28.85
N GLY A 190 -4.35 0.36 29.47
CA GLY A 190 -5.51 -0.40 29.02
C GLY A 190 -6.34 0.30 27.95
N PHE A 191 -6.22 1.61 27.84
CA PHE A 191 -7.01 2.41 26.91
C PHE A 191 -6.67 2.08 25.44
N ARG A 192 -7.69 2.06 24.58
CA ARG A 192 -7.55 1.98 23.12
C ARG A 192 -8.47 3.02 22.49
N ASN A 193 -7.96 3.70 21.44
CA ASN A 193 -8.72 4.72 20.71
C ASN A 193 -9.39 4.18 19.44
N THR A 194 -9.35 2.86 19.26
CA THR A 194 -10.07 2.14 18.21
C THR A 194 -10.32 0.70 18.64
N SER A 195 -11.26 0.04 17.99
CA SER A 195 -11.58 -1.36 18.17
C SER A 195 -11.26 -2.17 16.90
N PHE A 196 -11.21 -3.51 17.03
CA PHE A 196 -11.08 -4.40 15.89
C PHE A 196 -12.20 -4.21 14.88
N ASP A 197 -13.45 -4.04 15.35
CA ASP A 197 -14.62 -3.89 14.48
C ASP A 197 -14.61 -2.56 13.73
N GLU A 198 -14.15 -1.47 14.33
CA GLU A 198 -13.97 -0.19 13.65
C GLU A 198 -12.89 -0.27 12.57
N LEU A 199 -11.75 -0.89 12.88
CA LEU A 199 -10.69 -1.15 11.90
C LEU A 199 -11.20 -2.02 10.74
N ARG A 200 -11.89 -3.12 11.05
CA ARG A 200 -12.48 -4.01 10.06
C ARG A 200 -13.44 -3.26 9.14
N ALA A 201 -14.31 -2.42 9.69
CA ALA A 201 -15.30 -1.67 8.91
C ALA A 201 -14.63 -0.69 7.95
N THR A 202 -13.63 0.07 8.40
CA THR A 202 -12.93 1.05 7.55
C THR A 202 -12.13 0.36 6.44
N TYR A 203 -11.44 -0.74 6.74
CA TYR A 203 -10.73 -1.51 5.71
C TYR A 203 -11.66 -2.14 4.68
N ARG A 204 -12.82 -2.64 5.11
CA ARG A 204 -13.81 -3.22 4.19
C ARG A 204 -14.26 -2.22 3.13
N GLU A 205 -14.59 -1.00 3.51
CA GLU A 205 -14.99 0.07 2.58
C GLU A 205 -13.87 0.40 1.59
N ALA A 206 -12.62 0.50 2.07
CA ALA A 206 -11.46 0.74 1.23
C ALA A 206 -11.23 -0.40 0.22
N ILE A 207 -11.33 -1.66 0.66
CA ILE A 207 -11.17 -2.85 -0.19
C ILE A 207 -12.21 -2.89 -1.29
N ASP A 208 -13.48 -2.60 -0.98
CA ASP A 208 -14.55 -2.54 -1.97
C ASP A 208 -14.25 -1.51 -3.06
N GLY A 209 -13.77 -0.31 -2.68
CA GLY A 209 -13.35 0.73 -3.61
C GLY A 209 -12.18 0.28 -4.51
N LEU A 210 -11.12 -0.31 -3.93
CA LEU A 210 -9.95 -0.78 -4.67
C LEU A 210 -10.31 -1.85 -5.71
N ILE A 211 -11.12 -2.83 -5.34
CA ILE A 211 -11.55 -3.90 -6.25
C ILE A 211 -12.40 -3.33 -7.38
N ASP A 212 -13.37 -2.46 -7.06
CA ASP A 212 -14.24 -1.83 -8.05
C ASP A 212 -13.51 -0.83 -8.95
N GLY A 213 -12.36 -0.35 -8.52
CA GLY A 213 -11.45 0.49 -9.30
C GLY A 213 -10.52 -0.29 -10.22
N GLY A 214 -10.43 -1.62 -10.08
CA GLY A 214 -9.64 -2.49 -10.97
C GLY A 214 -8.25 -2.85 -10.43
N ALA A 215 -8.09 -2.97 -9.12
CA ALA A 215 -6.88 -3.53 -8.52
C ALA A 215 -6.71 -5.02 -8.92
N ASP A 216 -5.49 -5.43 -9.24
CA ASP A 216 -5.13 -6.81 -9.57
C ASP A 216 -4.77 -7.62 -8.32
N THR A 217 -4.26 -6.95 -7.28
CA THR A 217 -3.85 -7.51 -5.99
C THR A 217 -4.13 -6.49 -4.89
N LEU A 218 -4.23 -6.94 -3.65
CA LEU A 218 -4.33 -6.08 -2.47
C LEU A 218 -3.04 -6.19 -1.65
N MET A 219 -2.59 -5.08 -1.06
CA MET A 219 -1.46 -5.09 -0.15
C MET A 219 -1.81 -4.40 1.16
N VAL A 220 -1.62 -5.13 2.27
CA VAL A 220 -1.58 -4.53 3.61
C VAL A 220 -0.14 -4.17 3.89
N GLU A 221 0.16 -2.86 3.94
CA GLU A 221 1.54 -2.41 4.03
C GLU A 221 1.85 -1.61 5.31
N THR A 222 3.14 -1.40 5.53
CA THR A 222 3.70 -0.61 6.64
C THR A 222 3.13 -1.05 8.00
N ILE A 223 3.02 -2.37 8.16
CA ILE A 223 2.45 -2.97 9.35
C ILE A 223 3.43 -2.81 10.51
N PHE A 224 3.07 -1.95 11.44
CA PHE A 224 3.77 -1.81 12.73
C PHE A 224 2.94 -2.34 13.91
N ASP A 225 1.64 -2.57 13.73
CA ASP A 225 0.71 -3.22 14.67
C ASP A 225 0.03 -4.43 13.99
N THR A 226 0.38 -5.63 14.44
CA THR A 226 -0.15 -6.86 13.84
C THR A 226 -1.64 -7.09 14.13
N LEU A 227 -2.22 -6.46 15.16
CA LEU A 227 -3.66 -6.55 15.39
C LEU A 227 -4.45 -5.72 14.37
N ASN A 228 -3.94 -4.53 14.01
CA ASN A 228 -4.49 -3.74 12.90
C ASN A 228 -4.43 -4.53 11.58
N ALA A 229 -3.28 -5.17 11.30
CA ALA A 229 -3.13 -6.02 10.11
C ALA A 229 -4.14 -7.17 10.09
N LYS A 230 -4.40 -7.81 11.24
CA LYS A 230 -5.41 -8.88 11.34
C LYS A 230 -6.82 -8.37 11.05
N ALA A 231 -7.15 -7.15 11.46
CA ALA A 231 -8.44 -6.53 11.12
C ALA A 231 -8.57 -6.28 9.60
N ALA A 232 -7.49 -5.82 8.95
CA ALA A 232 -7.46 -5.65 7.50
C ALA A 232 -7.58 -6.99 6.77
N LEU A 233 -6.82 -8.02 7.18
CA LEU A 233 -6.90 -9.36 6.60
C LEU A 233 -8.29 -9.99 6.77
N TYR A 234 -8.91 -9.79 7.93
CA TYR A 234 -10.27 -10.25 8.18
C TYR A 234 -11.28 -9.56 7.24
N ALA A 235 -11.17 -8.24 7.07
CA ALA A 235 -12.00 -7.50 6.14
C ALA A 235 -11.80 -7.95 4.68
N ILE A 236 -10.56 -8.28 4.27
CA ILE A 236 -10.25 -8.84 2.96
C ILE A 236 -11.00 -10.18 2.76
N GLU A 237 -10.94 -11.09 3.72
CA GLU A 237 -11.65 -12.38 3.62
C GLU A 237 -13.18 -12.17 3.54
N GLU A 238 -13.76 -11.27 4.35
CA GLU A 238 -15.20 -10.96 4.27
C GLU A 238 -15.62 -10.45 2.89
N VAL A 239 -14.82 -9.58 2.28
CA VAL A 239 -15.11 -9.04 0.94
C VAL A 239 -14.96 -10.15 -0.11
N PHE A 240 -13.95 -10.99 0.00
CA PHE A 240 -13.75 -12.11 -0.92
C PHE A 240 -14.90 -13.12 -0.84
N ASP A 241 -15.35 -13.45 0.36
CA ASP A 241 -16.51 -14.33 0.56
C ASP A 241 -17.78 -13.71 -0.05
N ALA A 242 -18.01 -12.42 0.17
CA ALA A 242 -19.17 -11.71 -0.37
C ALA A 242 -19.15 -11.63 -1.92
N ARG A 243 -17.95 -11.53 -2.52
CA ARG A 243 -17.77 -11.45 -3.98
C ARG A 243 -17.63 -12.81 -4.66
N GLY A 244 -17.51 -13.89 -3.90
CA GLY A 244 -17.35 -15.25 -4.42
C GLY A 244 -16.02 -15.52 -5.11
N GLY A 245 -14.98 -14.77 -4.78
CA GLY A 245 -13.64 -14.92 -5.36
C GLY A 245 -12.60 -14.05 -4.66
N ARG A 246 -11.33 -14.24 -5.01
CA ARG A 246 -10.19 -13.61 -4.35
C ARG A 246 -9.32 -12.83 -5.32
N LEU A 247 -8.60 -11.84 -4.81
CA LEU A 247 -7.37 -11.33 -5.42
C LEU A 247 -6.16 -11.90 -4.68
N PRO A 248 -4.97 -11.97 -5.31
CA PRO A 248 -3.73 -12.20 -4.59
C PRO A 248 -3.56 -11.13 -3.50
N VAL A 249 -3.03 -11.54 -2.34
CA VAL A 249 -2.80 -10.63 -1.21
C VAL A 249 -1.31 -10.53 -0.94
N MET A 250 -0.81 -9.33 -0.78
CA MET A 250 0.55 -9.02 -0.39
C MET A 250 0.55 -8.42 1.02
N ILE A 251 1.60 -8.67 1.79
CA ILE A 251 1.74 -8.18 3.17
C ILE A 251 3.14 -7.58 3.32
N SER A 252 3.22 -6.37 3.84
CA SER A 252 4.52 -5.71 4.10
C SER A 252 4.54 -5.10 5.50
N GLY A 253 5.51 -5.53 6.31
CA GLY A 253 5.73 -5.03 7.66
C GLY A 253 6.79 -3.94 7.73
N THR A 254 6.86 -3.28 8.87
CA THR A 254 7.86 -2.25 9.14
C THR A 254 8.59 -2.56 10.44
N ILE A 255 9.92 -2.65 10.36
CA ILE A 255 10.81 -2.76 11.51
C ILE A 255 11.14 -1.35 11.96
N THR A 256 10.67 -0.97 13.15
CA THR A 256 10.68 0.43 13.58
C THR A 256 11.90 0.84 14.38
N ASP A 257 12.73 -0.12 14.78
CA ASP A 257 13.91 0.18 15.60
C ASP A 257 15.08 -0.77 15.35
N ALA A 258 16.25 -0.40 15.87
CA ALA A 258 17.49 -1.16 15.79
C ALA A 258 17.43 -2.52 16.53
N SER A 259 16.39 -2.80 17.34
CA SER A 259 16.19 -4.10 17.96
C SER A 259 15.60 -5.14 17.03
N GLY A 260 15.24 -4.73 15.80
CA GLY A 260 14.67 -5.61 14.79
C GLY A 260 13.22 -5.99 15.03
N ARG A 261 12.44 -5.08 15.63
CA ARG A 261 11.04 -5.30 15.99
C ARG A 261 10.11 -4.29 15.33
N THR A 262 8.87 -4.72 15.11
CA THR A 262 7.75 -3.80 14.82
C THR A 262 7.42 -2.98 16.07
N LEU A 263 6.66 -1.90 15.93
CA LEU A 263 6.25 -1.05 17.06
C LEU A 263 5.45 -1.84 18.13
N SER A 264 4.66 -2.83 17.70
CA SER A 264 3.95 -3.73 18.62
C SER A 264 4.82 -4.87 19.17
N GLY A 265 6.14 -4.85 18.93
CA GLY A 265 7.15 -5.69 19.59
C GLY A 265 7.48 -7.01 18.88
N GLN A 266 6.94 -7.31 17.70
CA GLN A 266 7.21 -8.56 16.99
C GLN A 266 8.56 -8.51 16.26
N THR A 267 9.32 -9.61 16.34
CA THR A 267 10.43 -9.89 15.42
C THR A 267 9.88 -10.25 14.03
N ALA A 268 10.73 -10.36 13.01
CA ALA A 268 10.30 -10.76 11.67
C ALA A 268 9.57 -12.11 11.67
N GLU A 269 10.03 -13.08 12.46
CA GLU A 269 9.37 -14.38 12.61
C GLU A 269 8.01 -14.27 13.29
N ALA A 270 7.93 -13.49 14.39
CA ALA A 270 6.67 -13.29 15.10
C ALA A 270 5.66 -12.50 14.27
N PHE A 271 6.13 -11.53 13.48
CA PHE A 271 5.33 -10.81 12.50
C PHE A 271 4.75 -11.78 11.47
N TYR A 272 5.60 -12.58 10.81
CA TYR A 272 5.14 -13.56 9.82
C TYR A 272 4.13 -14.55 10.43
N ALA A 273 4.44 -15.15 11.57
CA ALA A 273 3.53 -16.07 12.27
C ALA A 273 2.16 -15.43 12.59
N SER A 274 2.15 -14.10 12.85
CA SER A 274 0.91 -13.37 13.14
C SER A 274 0.02 -13.17 11.92
N VAL A 275 0.57 -13.12 10.69
CA VAL A 275 -0.14 -12.76 9.45
C VAL A 275 -0.22 -13.88 8.42
N ALA A 276 0.54 -14.97 8.58
CA ALA A 276 0.60 -16.09 7.64
C ALA A 276 -0.76 -16.76 7.37
N HIS A 277 -1.70 -16.68 8.33
CA HIS A 277 -3.06 -17.20 8.16
C HIS A 277 -3.84 -16.51 7.02
N GLY A 278 -3.46 -15.28 6.62
CA GLY A 278 -3.98 -14.58 5.45
C GLY A 278 -3.58 -15.20 4.12
N ARG A 279 -2.72 -16.24 4.13
CA ARG A 279 -2.23 -16.95 2.94
C ARG A 279 -1.73 -16.01 1.85
N PRO A 280 -0.79 -15.10 2.18
CA PRO A 280 -0.35 -14.08 1.25
C PRO A 280 0.42 -14.67 0.07
N LEU A 281 0.30 -14.03 -1.10
CA LEU A 281 1.13 -14.25 -2.27
C LEU A 281 2.60 -13.90 -1.93
N SER A 282 2.78 -12.78 -1.24
CA SER A 282 4.11 -12.34 -0.77
C SER A 282 4.03 -11.75 0.63
N VAL A 283 5.12 -11.92 1.37
CA VAL A 283 5.36 -11.22 2.63
C VAL A 283 6.68 -10.48 2.53
N GLY A 284 6.75 -9.28 3.08
CA GLY A 284 7.96 -8.49 2.99
C GLY A 284 8.06 -7.41 4.05
N LEU A 285 9.03 -6.53 3.84
CA LEU A 285 9.31 -5.41 4.73
C LEU A 285 9.53 -4.14 3.91
N ASN A 286 9.06 -3.02 4.42
CA ASN A 286 9.22 -1.72 3.80
C ASN A 286 9.63 -0.65 4.81
N CYS A 287 10.24 0.42 4.28
CA CYS A 287 10.62 1.67 4.94
C CYS A 287 11.39 1.52 6.28
N ALA A 288 11.44 2.58 7.07
CA ALA A 288 12.14 2.75 8.34
C ALA A 288 13.66 2.49 8.29
N LEU A 289 14.12 1.44 7.64
CA LEU A 289 15.53 1.06 7.55
C LEU A 289 16.05 1.21 6.11
N GLY A 290 17.34 1.51 5.98
CA GLY A 290 18.06 1.37 4.73
C GLY A 290 18.28 -0.08 4.34
N ALA A 291 18.70 -0.32 3.10
CA ALA A 291 18.79 -1.67 2.55
C ALA A 291 19.70 -2.61 3.36
N LYS A 292 20.83 -2.11 3.85
CA LYS A 292 21.78 -2.90 4.66
C LYS A 292 21.18 -3.40 5.97
N ASP A 293 20.44 -2.51 6.66
CA ASP A 293 19.83 -2.84 7.96
C ASP A 293 18.57 -3.71 7.80
N LEU A 294 17.88 -3.57 6.65
CA LEU A 294 16.69 -4.38 6.34
C LEU A 294 17.05 -5.81 5.94
N ARG A 295 18.21 -6.03 5.33
CA ARG A 295 18.64 -7.30 4.76
C ARG A 295 18.50 -8.51 5.70
N PRO A 296 18.98 -8.50 6.96
CA PRO A 296 18.88 -9.67 7.85
C PRO A 296 17.44 -10.09 8.12
N HIS A 297 16.52 -9.13 8.13
CA HIS A 297 15.11 -9.39 8.36
C HIS A 297 14.43 -9.95 7.11
N VAL A 298 14.80 -9.47 5.93
CA VAL A 298 14.35 -10.02 4.64
C VAL A 298 14.86 -11.46 4.46
N GLU A 299 16.12 -11.73 4.76
CA GLU A 299 16.71 -13.09 4.76
C GLU A 299 15.95 -14.02 5.73
N THR A 300 15.55 -13.52 6.89
CA THR A 300 14.74 -14.28 7.84
C THR A 300 13.39 -14.65 7.22
N LEU A 301 12.68 -13.69 6.59
CA LEU A 301 11.42 -13.96 5.92
C LEU A 301 11.61 -14.94 4.74
N ALA A 302 12.65 -14.78 3.92
CA ALA A 302 12.94 -15.66 2.80
C ALA A 302 13.13 -17.13 3.23
N ARG A 303 13.62 -17.34 4.45
CA ARG A 303 13.85 -18.69 5.00
C ARG A 303 12.58 -19.35 5.56
N ILE A 304 11.60 -18.56 6.03
CA ILE A 304 10.43 -19.09 6.76
C ILE A 304 9.10 -18.91 6.04
N ALA A 305 9.04 -18.04 5.02
CA ALA A 305 7.80 -17.78 4.31
C ALA A 305 7.44 -18.89 3.33
N ASP A 306 6.16 -19.21 3.25
CA ASP A 306 5.62 -20.17 2.28
C ASP A 306 5.36 -19.54 0.89
N GLY A 307 5.39 -18.20 0.79
CA GLY A 307 5.16 -17.42 -0.41
C GLY A 307 6.40 -16.67 -0.89
N TYR A 308 6.20 -15.76 -1.84
CA TYR A 308 7.26 -14.86 -2.30
C TYR A 308 7.64 -13.84 -1.21
N VAL A 309 8.85 -13.26 -1.34
CA VAL A 309 9.32 -12.22 -0.42
C VAL A 309 9.52 -10.91 -1.16
N SER A 310 9.11 -9.81 -0.53
CA SER A 310 9.29 -8.46 -1.05
C SER A 310 10.15 -7.60 -0.12
N ALA A 311 10.86 -6.63 -0.68
CA ALA A 311 11.69 -5.70 0.07
C ALA A 311 11.61 -4.30 -0.55
N HIS A 312 11.30 -3.30 0.30
CA HIS A 312 11.19 -1.89 -0.07
C HIS A 312 12.01 -1.04 0.93
N PRO A 313 13.34 -1.08 0.87
CA PRO A 313 14.17 -0.30 1.77
C PRO A 313 14.10 1.19 1.43
N ASN A 314 14.34 2.04 2.43
CA ASN A 314 14.62 3.44 2.20
C ASN A 314 15.95 3.61 1.45
N ALA A 315 16.10 4.73 0.73
CA ALA A 315 17.36 5.16 0.11
C ALA A 315 18.34 5.71 1.18
N GLY A 316 18.67 4.89 2.16
CA GLY A 316 19.38 5.27 3.38
C GLY A 316 18.43 5.86 4.44
N LEU A 317 19.01 6.62 5.38
CA LEU A 317 18.27 7.42 6.36
C LEU A 317 18.26 8.89 5.92
N PRO A 318 17.19 9.64 6.26
CA PRO A 318 17.18 11.08 5.95
C PRO A 318 18.32 11.80 6.65
N ASN A 319 19.03 12.65 5.91
CA ASN A 319 20.07 13.52 6.42
C ASN A 319 19.48 14.69 7.24
N ALA A 320 20.34 15.58 7.76
CA ALA A 320 19.91 16.72 8.56
C ALA A 320 18.97 17.70 7.81
N PHE A 321 18.88 17.62 6.51
CA PHE A 321 18.00 18.42 5.65
C PHE A 321 16.74 17.65 5.21
N GLY A 322 16.57 16.38 5.66
CA GLY A 322 15.46 15.53 5.27
C GLY A 322 15.60 14.89 3.89
N GLU A 323 16.78 14.97 3.28
CA GLU A 323 17.09 14.37 1.99
C GLU A 323 17.71 12.98 2.17
N TYR A 324 17.58 12.13 1.17
CA TYR A 324 18.16 10.80 1.15
C TYR A 324 19.43 10.80 0.30
N ASP A 325 20.52 10.32 0.85
CA ASP A 325 21.86 10.42 0.24
C ASP A 325 22.23 9.20 -0.62
N GLU A 326 21.50 8.07 -0.50
CA GLU A 326 21.79 6.87 -1.28
C GLU A 326 21.43 7.09 -2.76
N THR A 327 22.39 6.84 -3.63
CA THR A 327 22.18 6.99 -5.08
C THR A 327 21.40 5.80 -5.68
N PRO A 328 20.78 5.97 -6.86
CA PRO A 328 20.14 4.86 -7.57
C PRO A 328 21.07 3.68 -7.84
N GLU A 329 22.34 3.94 -8.14
CA GLU A 329 23.37 2.93 -8.41
C GLU A 329 23.71 2.12 -7.16
N GLU A 330 23.83 2.76 -6.01
CA GLU A 330 24.07 2.12 -4.71
C GLU A 330 22.89 1.25 -4.31
N MET A 331 21.67 1.77 -4.41
CA MET A 331 20.45 1.01 -4.15
C MET A 331 20.34 -0.20 -5.08
N ALA A 332 20.58 -0.01 -6.37
CA ALA A 332 20.53 -1.10 -7.35
C ALA A 332 21.55 -2.19 -7.06
N ALA A 333 22.77 -1.81 -6.62
CA ALA A 333 23.81 -2.77 -6.23
C ALA A 333 23.36 -3.60 -5.01
N THR A 334 22.84 -2.95 -3.97
CA THR A 334 22.39 -3.61 -2.74
C THR A 334 21.18 -4.53 -3.01
N LEU A 335 20.20 -4.07 -3.81
CA LEU A 335 19.04 -4.91 -4.17
C LEU A 335 19.44 -6.10 -5.05
N ARG A 336 20.45 -5.96 -5.89
CA ARG A 336 21.02 -7.08 -6.64
C ARG A 336 21.61 -8.14 -5.72
N GLU A 337 22.34 -7.73 -4.68
CA GLU A 337 22.84 -8.68 -3.67
C GLU A 337 21.70 -9.42 -2.96
N PHE A 338 20.56 -8.76 -2.70
CA PHE A 338 19.36 -9.43 -2.13
C PHE A 338 18.84 -10.52 -3.09
N ALA A 339 18.82 -10.23 -4.39
CA ALA A 339 18.31 -11.14 -5.40
C ALA A 339 19.23 -12.33 -5.65
N GLU A 340 20.54 -12.20 -5.38
CA GLU A 340 21.56 -13.23 -5.60
C GLU A 340 21.78 -14.12 -4.36
N SER A 341 21.27 -13.73 -3.18
CA SER A 341 21.44 -14.45 -1.90
C SER A 341 20.23 -15.29 -1.52
#